data_e517d2ae3316e7bcbaba23a99e0fff4e
#
_entry.id   e517d2ae3316e7bcbaba23a99e0fff4e
#
_cell.length_a   1.000
_cell.length_b   1.000
_cell.length_c   1.000
_cell.angle_alpha   90.00
_cell.angle_beta   90.00
_cell.angle_gamma   90.00
#
_symmetry.space_group_name_H-M   'P 1'
#
loop_
_entity.id
_entity.type
_entity.pdbx_description
1 polymer ?
#
loop_
_entity_poly.entity_id
_entity_poly.type
_entity_poly.pdbx_seq_one_letter_code
_entity_poly.pdbx_strand_id
1 'polypeptide(L)'
;MPPPPVKLIVAIASRALFDFEEENRLFEAGDDRAYMARQLELLDLPAKGGVAMPLVKKLLAFNDETERRVDVVLLSRNDPTSGMRAFRSAHHHGVPLERGVFTRGRPPYAYLKPLGAHLFLSANADDVRAALEAGFPAARVYPQSPQRAESHPDEVRIAFDGDAVLFSDEAEQVYARQGLSAFQDHEASRATTPLPPGPFKPLLEALYRLRQAAPPHMRIRTALVTARSAPAHERAIRTL
;
A
#
# COMPACT_ATOMS: atom_id res chain seq x y z
N MET A 1 -1.75 -30.95 -7.80
CA MET A 1 -1.66 -29.64 -8.43
C MET A 1 -0.73 -28.77 -7.60
N PRO A 2 0.26 -28.10 -8.17
CA PRO A 2 1.01 -27.10 -7.43
C PRO A 2 0.02 -26.01 -6.94
N PRO A 3 0.23 -25.44 -5.75
CA PRO A 3 -0.60 -24.34 -5.28
C PRO A 3 -0.56 -23.21 -6.33
N PRO A 4 -1.69 -22.50 -6.54
CA PRO A 4 -1.72 -21.41 -7.49
C PRO A 4 -0.63 -20.38 -7.13
N PRO A 5 0.03 -19.77 -8.13
CA PRO A 5 1.06 -18.79 -7.88
C PRO A 5 0.47 -17.67 -7.00
N VAL A 6 1.16 -17.37 -5.90
CA VAL A 6 0.69 -16.35 -4.95
C VAL A 6 0.88 -14.99 -5.60
N LYS A 7 -0.22 -14.38 -6.01
CA LYS A 7 -0.25 -13.02 -6.56
C LYS A 7 0.03 -11.99 -5.47
N LEU A 8 0.77 -10.95 -5.79
CA LEU A 8 0.75 -9.73 -4.98
C LEU A 8 -0.61 -9.04 -5.17
N ILE A 9 -1.37 -8.90 -4.10
CA ILE A 9 -2.67 -8.21 -4.12
C ILE A 9 -2.54 -6.90 -3.38
N VAL A 10 -2.81 -5.79 -4.09
CA VAL A 10 -2.81 -4.43 -3.53
C VAL A 10 -4.23 -3.90 -3.54
N ALA A 11 -4.77 -3.65 -2.36
CA ALA A 11 -6.02 -2.92 -2.21
C ALA A 11 -5.75 -1.41 -2.24
N ILE A 12 -6.54 -0.64 -2.98
CA ILE A 12 -6.32 0.79 -3.12
C ILE A 12 -7.65 1.56 -3.06
N ALA A 13 -7.66 2.64 -2.28
CA ALA A 13 -8.80 3.55 -2.25
C ALA A 13 -8.86 4.39 -3.54
N SER A 14 -10.08 4.67 -4.02
CA SER A 14 -10.29 5.43 -5.25
C SER A 14 -9.59 6.78 -5.25
N ARG A 15 -9.57 7.49 -4.12
CA ARG A 15 -8.92 8.79 -3.91
C ARG A 15 -7.38 8.74 -3.89
N ALA A 16 -6.80 7.57 -3.64
CA ALA A 16 -5.37 7.37 -3.78
C ALA A 16 -4.97 7.15 -5.25
N LEU A 17 -5.86 6.49 -6.03
CA LEU A 17 -5.62 6.16 -7.43
C LEU A 17 -6.00 7.30 -8.39
N PHE A 18 -7.06 8.06 -8.07
CA PHE A 18 -7.58 9.17 -8.88
C PHE A 18 -7.64 10.45 -8.07
N ASP A 19 -7.57 11.58 -8.76
CA ASP A 19 -7.84 12.89 -8.20
C ASP A 19 -9.36 13.11 -8.10
N PHE A 20 -9.89 12.86 -6.92
CA PHE A 20 -11.28 13.08 -6.53
C PHE A 20 -11.39 14.13 -5.39
N GLU A 21 -10.44 15.04 -5.31
CA GLU A 21 -10.39 16.00 -4.20
C GLU A 21 -11.58 16.97 -4.19
N GLU A 22 -12.05 17.38 -5.36
CA GLU A 22 -13.22 18.27 -5.47
C GLU A 22 -14.48 17.56 -4.98
N GLU A 23 -14.72 16.34 -5.46
CA GLU A 23 -15.87 15.54 -5.07
C GLU A 23 -15.81 15.09 -3.61
N ASN A 24 -14.60 14.81 -3.11
CA ASN A 24 -14.41 14.44 -1.71
C ASN A 24 -14.84 15.54 -0.73
N ARG A 25 -14.71 16.83 -1.10
CA ARG A 25 -15.19 17.94 -0.28
C ARG A 25 -16.71 17.88 -0.08
N LEU A 26 -17.46 17.45 -1.09
CA LEU A 26 -18.91 17.24 -0.97
C LEU A 26 -19.21 16.07 -0.02
N PHE A 27 -18.47 15.00 -0.13
CA PHE A 27 -18.60 13.84 0.76
C PHE A 27 -18.29 14.20 2.22
N GLU A 28 -17.22 14.93 2.48
CA GLU A 28 -16.84 15.40 3.83
C GLU A 28 -17.83 16.42 4.42
N ALA A 29 -18.51 17.17 3.56
CA ALA A 29 -19.59 18.07 3.99
C ALA A 29 -20.89 17.34 4.39
N GLY A 30 -20.94 16.01 4.24
CA GLY A 30 -22.09 15.17 4.61
C GLY A 30 -23.25 15.22 3.62
N ASP A 31 -23.04 15.74 2.41
CA ASP A 31 -24.06 15.76 1.35
C ASP A 31 -23.88 14.59 0.38
N ASP A 32 -24.26 13.40 0.83
CA ASP A 32 -24.19 12.17 0.05
C ASP A 32 -24.98 12.26 -1.27
N ARG A 33 -26.07 13.03 -1.31
CA ARG A 33 -26.90 13.17 -2.52
C ARG A 33 -26.19 14.04 -3.55
N ALA A 34 -25.67 15.19 -3.15
CA ALA A 34 -24.90 16.05 -4.04
C ALA A 34 -23.65 15.35 -4.54
N TYR A 35 -22.97 14.60 -3.67
CA TYR A 35 -21.83 13.78 -4.05
C TYR A 35 -22.19 12.73 -5.12
N MET A 36 -23.26 11.93 -4.91
CA MET A 36 -23.71 10.94 -5.89
C MET A 36 -24.16 11.56 -7.21
N ALA A 37 -24.93 12.68 -7.13
CA ALA A 37 -25.38 13.40 -8.32
C ALA A 37 -24.16 13.91 -9.14
N ARG A 38 -23.17 14.47 -8.48
CA ARG A 38 -21.92 14.93 -9.13
C ARG A 38 -21.16 13.79 -9.78
N GLN A 39 -21.06 12.64 -9.13
CA GLN A 39 -20.39 11.45 -9.70
C GLN A 39 -21.13 10.90 -10.94
N LEU A 40 -22.46 10.96 -10.95
CA LEU A 40 -23.27 10.58 -12.12
C LEU A 40 -23.11 11.56 -13.27
N GLU A 41 -23.15 12.87 -12.99
CA GLU A 41 -22.93 13.93 -13.97
C GLU A 41 -21.57 13.77 -14.67
N LEU A 42 -20.55 13.41 -13.89
CA LEU A 42 -19.18 13.24 -14.38
C LEU A 42 -18.85 11.80 -14.81
N LEU A 43 -19.86 10.92 -14.92
CA LEU A 43 -19.63 9.47 -15.14
C LEU A 43 -18.84 9.17 -16.42
N ASP A 44 -19.08 9.93 -17.48
CA ASP A 44 -18.43 9.78 -18.78
C ASP A 44 -17.16 10.64 -18.92
N LEU A 45 -16.85 11.47 -17.91
CA LEU A 45 -15.63 12.24 -17.85
C LEU A 45 -14.60 11.51 -16.98
N PRO A 46 -13.53 10.95 -17.57
CA PRO A 46 -12.50 10.25 -16.81
C PRO A 46 -11.86 11.16 -15.77
N ALA A 47 -11.72 10.68 -14.55
CA ALA A 47 -10.99 11.37 -13.51
C ALA A 47 -9.50 11.40 -13.84
N LYS A 48 -8.81 12.45 -13.44
CA LYS A 48 -7.35 12.54 -13.57
C LYS A 48 -6.68 11.48 -12.72
N GLY A 49 -5.52 10.97 -13.18
CA GLY A 49 -4.71 10.06 -12.38
C GLY A 49 -4.21 10.74 -11.10
N GLY A 50 -4.39 10.05 -9.97
CA GLY A 50 -3.87 10.47 -8.68
C GLY A 50 -2.41 10.04 -8.48
N VAL A 51 -1.88 10.36 -7.29
CA VAL A 51 -0.46 10.14 -6.94
C VAL A 51 -0.05 8.67 -7.01
N ALA A 52 -0.94 7.74 -6.71
CA ALA A 52 -0.62 6.31 -6.78
C ALA A 52 -0.75 5.70 -8.19
N MET A 53 -1.28 6.43 -9.17
CA MET A 53 -1.46 5.92 -10.54
C MET A 53 -0.15 5.41 -11.17
N PRO A 54 0.99 6.14 -11.10
CA PRO A 54 2.25 5.63 -11.64
C PRO A 54 2.73 4.36 -10.95
N LEU A 55 2.56 4.24 -9.63
CA LEU A 55 2.90 3.02 -8.88
C LEU A 55 2.04 1.84 -9.34
N VAL A 56 0.74 2.04 -9.47
CA VAL A 56 -0.19 0.99 -9.92
C VAL A 56 0.15 0.52 -11.32
N LYS A 57 0.44 1.43 -12.25
CA LYS A 57 0.88 1.08 -13.62
C LYS A 57 2.15 0.24 -13.60
N LYS A 58 3.15 0.60 -12.79
CA LYS A 58 4.40 -0.17 -12.63
C LYS A 58 4.16 -1.54 -12.01
N LEU A 59 3.28 -1.64 -11.02
CA LEU A 59 2.93 -2.93 -10.42
C LEU A 59 2.22 -3.84 -11.43
N LEU A 60 1.28 -3.31 -12.19
CA LEU A 60 0.57 -4.08 -13.23
C LEU A 60 1.47 -4.48 -14.41
N ALA A 61 2.56 -3.74 -14.67
CA ALA A 61 3.55 -4.10 -15.68
C ALA A 61 4.34 -5.39 -15.38
N PHE A 62 4.21 -5.95 -14.18
CA PHE A 62 4.69 -7.31 -13.87
C PHE A 62 3.80 -8.42 -14.45
N ASN A 63 2.61 -8.10 -14.91
CA ASN A 63 1.72 -9.05 -15.57
C ASN A 63 2.07 -9.17 -17.05
N ASP A 64 1.87 -10.34 -17.61
CA ASP A 64 1.91 -10.59 -19.05
C ASP A 64 0.67 -11.39 -19.49
N GLU A 65 0.61 -11.74 -20.76
CA GLU A 65 -0.53 -12.47 -21.33
C GLU A 65 -0.71 -13.88 -20.73
N THR A 66 0.35 -14.45 -20.20
CA THR A 66 0.37 -15.82 -19.68
C THR A 66 0.18 -15.90 -18.18
N GLU A 67 0.60 -14.86 -17.45
CA GLU A 67 0.62 -14.92 -15.98
C GLU A 67 0.26 -13.57 -15.34
N ARG A 68 -0.72 -13.59 -14.47
CA ARG A 68 -1.10 -12.48 -13.59
C ARG A 68 -0.41 -12.60 -12.25
N ARG A 69 0.68 -11.87 -12.07
CA ARG A 69 1.51 -11.85 -10.84
C ARG A 69 1.05 -10.80 -9.84
N VAL A 70 0.38 -9.77 -10.33
CA VAL A 70 -0.13 -8.65 -9.51
C VAL A 70 -1.60 -8.44 -9.80
N ASP A 71 -2.36 -8.20 -8.73
CA ASP A 71 -3.75 -7.79 -8.80
C ASP A 71 -3.95 -6.51 -7.99
N VAL A 72 -4.69 -5.57 -8.54
CA VAL A 72 -5.05 -4.33 -7.87
C VAL A 72 -6.55 -4.27 -7.72
N VAL A 73 -7.02 -4.08 -6.48
CA VAL A 73 -8.43 -4.11 -6.12
C VAL A 73 -8.84 -2.75 -5.58
N LEU A 74 -9.89 -2.16 -6.13
CA LEU A 74 -10.47 -0.96 -5.52
C LEU A 74 -11.12 -1.33 -4.17
N LEU A 75 -10.76 -0.59 -3.13
CA LEU A 75 -11.34 -0.75 -1.81
C LEU A 75 -11.59 0.64 -1.21
N SER A 76 -12.82 1.09 -1.26
CA SER A 76 -13.16 2.48 -0.98
C SER A 76 -14.40 2.62 -0.11
N ARG A 77 -14.46 3.70 0.68
CA ARG A 77 -15.67 4.09 1.43
C ARG A 77 -16.80 4.59 0.54
N ASN A 78 -16.53 4.85 -0.72
CA ASN A 78 -17.51 5.35 -1.66
C ASN A 78 -18.70 4.39 -1.83
N ASP A 79 -19.74 4.87 -2.49
CA ASP A 79 -20.87 4.08 -2.95
C ASP A 79 -20.57 3.43 -4.32
N PRO A 80 -21.40 2.45 -4.78
CA PRO A 80 -21.21 1.80 -6.07
C PRO A 80 -21.28 2.73 -7.28
N THR A 81 -22.00 3.86 -7.19
CA THR A 81 -22.12 4.83 -8.29
C THR A 81 -20.78 5.50 -8.57
N SER A 82 -20.12 5.98 -7.51
CA SER A 82 -18.74 6.49 -7.59
C SER A 82 -17.77 5.41 -8.07
N GLY A 83 -18.04 4.16 -7.69
CA GLY A 83 -17.31 3.00 -8.16
C GLY A 83 -17.33 2.83 -9.67
N MET A 84 -18.47 3.06 -10.33
CA MET A 84 -18.56 2.99 -11.79
C MET A 84 -17.64 4.01 -12.46
N ARG A 85 -17.61 5.27 -11.98
CA ARG A 85 -16.70 6.29 -12.51
C ARG A 85 -15.24 5.91 -12.30
N ALA A 86 -14.89 5.35 -11.13
CA ALA A 86 -13.54 4.86 -10.86
C ALA A 86 -13.11 3.75 -11.83
N PHE A 87 -13.98 2.77 -12.13
CA PHE A 87 -13.68 1.72 -13.11
C PHE A 87 -13.57 2.26 -14.53
N ARG A 88 -14.45 3.19 -14.96
CA ARG A 88 -14.35 3.83 -16.28
C ARG A 88 -13.07 4.64 -16.42
N SER A 89 -12.71 5.38 -15.37
CA SER A 89 -11.45 6.12 -15.33
C SER A 89 -10.25 5.19 -15.39
N ALA A 90 -10.28 4.06 -14.67
CA ALA A 90 -9.23 3.05 -14.74
C ALA A 90 -9.05 2.50 -16.16
N HIS A 91 -10.14 2.14 -16.81
CA HIS A 91 -10.12 1.69 -18.21
C HIS A 91 -9.52 2.76 -19.15
N HIS A 92 -9.95 4.03 -19.01
CA HIS A 92 -9.41 5.15 -19.80
C HIS A 92 -7.89 5.31 -19.63
N HIS A 93 -7.38 5.11 -18.41
CA HIS A 93 -5.94 5.21 -18.12
C HIS A 93 -5.14 3.94 -18.46
N GLY A 94 -5.76 2.92 -19.05
CA GLY A 94 -5.13 1.64 -19.36
C GLY A 94 -4.76 0.82 -18.13
N VAL A 95 -5.51 0.97 -17.05
CA VAL A 95 -5.34 0.21 -15.80
C VAL A 95 -6.46 -0.83 -15.69
N PRO A 96 -6.19 -2.12 -15.93
CA PRO A 96 -7.21 -3.17 -15.94
C PRO A 96 -7.60 -3.55 -14.50
N LEU A 97 -8.56 -2.84 -13.92
CA LEU A 97 -9.15 -3.17 -12.64
C LEU A 97 -10.41 -4.01 -12.85
N GLU A 98 -10.47 -5.19 -12.24
CA GLU A 98 -11.60 -6.12 -12.40
C GLU A 98 -12.43 -6.25 -11.12
N ARG A 99 -11.86 -5.91 -9.96
CA ARG A 99 -12.49 -6.09 -8.66
C ARG A 99 -12.57 -4.79 -7.88
N GLY A 100 -13.66 -4.61 -7.16
CA GLY A 100 -13.81 -3.49 -6.25
C GLY A 100 -14.82 -3.77 -5.14
N VAL A 101 -14.58 -3.17 -3.99
CA VAL A 101 -15.47 -3.16 -2.83
C VAL A 101 -15.76 -1.73 -2.46
N PHE A 102 -17.04 -1.39 -2.35
CA PHE A 102 -17.52 -0.06 -1.98
C PHE A 102 -18.37 -0.17 -0.73
N THR A 103 -17.94 0.47 0.36
CA THR A 103 -18.45 0.18 1.69
C THR A 103 -19.49 1.18 2.19
N ARG A 104 -19.82 2.22 1.41
CA ARG A 104 -20.80 3.26 1.78
C ARG A 104 -20.49 3.88 3.15
N GLY A 105 -19.32 4.43 3.32
CA GLY A 105 -18.86 5.09 4.54
C GLY A 105 -18.29 4.16 5.62
N ARG A 106 -18.51 2.85 5.54
CA ARG A 106 -17.96 1.91 6.53
C ARG A 106 -16.45 1.73 6.36
N PRO A 107 -15.70 1.48 7.44
CA PRO A 107 -14.27 1.21 7.39
C PRO A 107 -13.96 0.01 6.46
N PRO A 108 -13.02 0.17 5.52
CA PRO A 108 -12.76 -0.86 4.51
C PRO A 108 -11.89 -2.03 4.99
N TYR A 109 -11.19 -1.91 6.13
CA TYR A 109 -10.21 -2.89 6.59
C TYR A 109 -10.76 -4.31 6.75
N ALA A 110 -12.05 -4.46 7.07
CA ALA A 110 -12.69 -5.76 7.21
C ALA A 110 -12.66 -6.63 5.93
N TYR A 111 -12.48 -5.98 4.78
CA TYR A 111 -12.42 -6.65 3.48
C TYR A 111 -10.99 -7.02 3.06
N LEU A 112 -9.95 -6.56 3.76
CA LEU A 112 -8.56 -6.85 3.40
C LEU A 112 -8.25 -8.34 3.47
N LYS A 113 -8.71 -9.01 4.53
CA LYS A 113 -8.51 -10.46 4.69
C LYS A 113 -9.24 -11.29 3.61
N PRO A 114 -10.55 -11.10 3.35
CA PRO A 114 -11.25 -11.81 2.27
C PRO A 114 -10.67 -11.57 0.89
N LEU A 115 -10.13 -10.37 0.63
CA LEU A 115 -9.46 -10.05 -0.62
C LEU A 115 -8.07 -10.67 -0.74
N GLY A 116 -7.48 -11.15 0.35
CA GLY A 116 -6.10 -11.61 0.40
C GLY A 116 -5.10 -10.47 0.17
N ALA A 117 -5.45 -9.25 0.59
CA ALA A 117 -4.62 -8.07 0.35
C ALA A 117 -3.31 -8.13 1.14
N HIS A 118 -2.20 -7.89 0.45
CA HIS A 118 -0.86 -7.80 1.04
C HIS A 118 -0.48 -6.37 1.41
N LEU A 119 -1.13 -5.38 0.77
CA LEU A 119 -0.94 -3.95 1.03
C LEU A 119 -2.26 -3.22 0.81
N PHE A 120 -2.55 -2.26 1.69
CA PHE A 120 -3.65 -1.33 1.51
C PHE A 120 -3.12 0.11 1.36
N LEU A 121 -3.52 0.79 0.30
CA LEU A 121 -3.16 2.18 0.02
C LEU A 121 -4.40 3.08 0.10
N SER A 122 -4.37 4.07 0.99
CA SER A 122 -5.47 5.02 1.13
C SER A 122 -4.96 6.44 1.36
N ALA A 123 -5.70 7.44 0.86
CA ALA A 123 -5.49 8.84 1.21
C ALA A 123 -6.08 9.18 2.58
N ASN A 124 -6.99 8.37 3.10
CA ASN A 124 -7.62 8.57 4.41
C ASN A 124 -6.74 7.98 5.53
N ALA A 125 -6.31 8.83 6.46
CA ALA A 125 -5.43 8.43 7.56
C ALA A 125 -6.09 7.44 8.54
N ASP A 126 -7.39 7.59 8.80
CA ASP A 126 -8.11 6.73 9.74
C ASP A 126 -8.31 5.33 9.18
N ASP A 127 -8.53 5.20 7.85
CA ASP A 127 -8.58 3.90 7.18
C ASP A 127 -7.25 3.17 7.27
N VAL A 128 -6.14 3.89 7.09
CA VAL A 128 -4.78 3.31 7.20
C VAL A 128 -4.53 2.87 8.63
N ARG A 129 -4.84 3.72 9.61
CA ARG A 129 -4.68 3.38 11.03
C ARG A 129 -5.47 2.14 11.41
N ALA A 130 -6.76 2.09 11.07
CA ALA A 130 -7.62 0.95 11.36
C ALA A 130 -7.13 -0.35 10.69
N ALA A 131 -6.56 -0.27 9.49
CA ALA A 131 -5.97 -1.42 8.81
C ALA A 131 -4.71 -1.92 9.54
N LEU A 132 -3.81 -1.00 9.96
CA LEU A 132 -2.60 -1.34 10.72
C LEU A 132 -2.94 -1.94 12.08
N GLU A 133 -3.90 -1.37 12.82
CA GLU A 133 -4.40 -1.91 14.10
C GLU A 133 -5.03 -3.30 13.93
N ALA A 134 -5.63 -3.57 12.78
CA ALA A 134 -6.15 -4.89 12.43
C ALA A 134 -5.07 -5.87 11.92
N GLY A 135 -3.78 -5.48 11.91
CA GLY A 135 -2.64 -6.30 11.53
C GLY A 135 -2.40 -6.41 10.02
N PHE A 136 -2.94 -5.49 9.21
CA PHE A 136 -2.71 -5.47 7.76
C PHE A 136 -1.69 -4.41 7.38
N PRO A 137 -0.72 -4.73 6.51
CA PRO A 137 0.17 -3.73 5.92
C PRO A 137 -0.65 -2.64 5.21
N ALA A 138 -0.49 -1.41 5.64
CA ALA A 138 -1.19 -0.27 5.03
C ALA A 138 -0.29 0.96 4.99
N ALA A 139 -0.49 1.82 3.98
CA ALA A 139 0.25 3.07 3.85
C ALA A 139 -0.64 4.21 3.38
N ARG A 140 -0.35 5.40 3.92
CA ARG A 140 -1.04 6.61 3.53
C ARG A 140 -0.46 7.16 2.22
N VAL A 141 -1.33 7.43 1.28
CA VAL A 141 -1.00 8.17 0.06
C VAL A 141 -1.32 9.64 0.30
N TYR A 142 -0.37 10.51 -0.01
CA TYR A 142 -0.54 11.96 0.10
C TYR A 142 -0.85 12.54 -1.28
N PRO A 143 -2.10 12.96 -1.56
CA PRO A 143 -2.51 13.42 -2.89
C PRO A 143 -1.70 14.59 -3.45
N GLN A 144 -1.17 15.46 -2.58
CA GLN A 144 -0.35 16.60 -2.98
C GLN A 144 1.13 16.26 -3.19
N SER A 145 1.55 15.01 -3.00
CA SER A 145 2.94 14.64 -3.24
C SER A 145 3.30 14.79 -4.72
N PRO A 146 4.49 15.33 -5.05
CA PRO A 146 4.89 15.45 -6.45
C PRO A 146 5.05 14.07 -7.09
N GLN A 147 4.47 13.90 -8.28
CA GLN A 147 4.58 12.68 -9.07
C GLN A 147 5.98 12.60 -9.69
N ARG A 148 6.90 11.85 -9.07
CA ARG A 148 8.27 11.64 -9.58
C ARG A 148 8.50 10.22 -10.13
N ALA A 149 7.44 9.44 -10.30
CA ALA A 149 7.56 8.02 -10.63
C ALA A 149 7.93 7.74 -12.09
N GLU A 150 7.95 8.73 -12.97
CA GLU A 150 8.21 8.55 -14.41
C GLU A 150 9.69 8.28 -14.74
N SER A 151 10.62 8.67 -13.86
CA SER A 151 12.07 8.57 -14.13
C SER A 151 12.60 7.13 -14.23
N HIS A 152 11.82 6.12 -13.77
CA HIS A 152 12.23 4.71 -13.81
C HIS A 152 11.02 3.83 -14.15
N PRO A 153 10.59 3.77 -15.42
CA PRO A 153 9.38 3.05 -15.80
C PRO A 153 9.42 1.55 -15.48
N ASP A 154 10.60 0.95 -15.54
CA ASP A 154 10.83 -0.48 -15.40
C ASP A 154 11.15 -0.90 -13.95
N GLU A 155 11.07 0.03 -12.99
CA GLU A 155 11.44 -0.25 -11.61
C GLU A 155 10.36 0.17 -10.62
N VAL A 156 10.02 -0.74 -9.70
CA VAL A 156 9.33 -0.42 -8.45
C VAL A 156 10.38 -0.25 -7.36
N ARG A 157 10.46 0.94 -6.79
CA ARG A 157 11.38 1.29 -5.72
C ARG A 157 10.62 1.51 -4.43
N ILE A 158 10.98 0.78 -3.39
CA ILE A 158 10.33 0.84 -2.09
C ILE A 158 11.40 1.01 -1.02
N ALA A 159 11.31 2.06 -0.22
CA ALA A 159 12.07 2.20 1.00
C ALA A 159 11.17 1.85 2.19
N PHE A 160 11.65 0.96 3.05
CA PHE A 160 10.95 0.57 4.26
C PHE A 160 11.63 1.16 5.47
N ASP A 161 10.83 1.61 6.43
CA ASP A 161 11.33 1.84 7.78
C ASP A 161 11.65 0.50 8.45
N GLY A 162 12.57 0.51 9.39
CA GLY A 162 13.00 -0.68 10.11
C GLY A 162 12.03 -1.07 11.21
N ASP A 163 11.95 -0.23 12.24
CA ASP A 163 11.21 -0.51 13.46
C ASP A 163 9.70 -0.37 13.26
N ALA A 164 8.94 -1.27 13.87
CA ALA A 164 7.48 -1.36 13.73
C ALA A 164 6.96 -1.55 12.30
N VAL A 165 7.82 -1.75 11.31
CA VAL A 165 7.47 -2.01 9.90
C VAL A 165 8.07 -3.34 9.44
N LEU A 166 9.39 -3.40 9.20
CA LEU A 166 10.08 -4.65 8.83
C LEU A 166 10.28 -5.56 10.03
N PHE A 167 10.65 -4.97 11.14
CA PHE A 167 10.85 -5.62 12.44
C PHE A 167 9.70 -5.28 13.38
N SER A 168 9.56 -6.05 14.46
CA SER A 168 8.65 -5.72 15.54
C SER A 168 9.04 -4.38 16.20
N ASP A 169 8.14 -3.85 17.01
CA ASP A 169 8.34 -2.63 17.79
C ASP A 169 9.06 -2.86 19.14
N GLU A 170 9.62 -4.09 19.35
CA GLU A 170 10.30 -4.48 20.60
C GLU A 170 11.33 -3.45 21.04
N ALA A 171 12.22 -3.07 20.13
CA ALA A 171 13.30 -2.14 20.40
C ALA A 171 12.79 -0.70 20.63
N GLU A 172 11.77 -0.28 19.88
CA GLU A 172 11.13 1.03 20.07
C GLU A 172 10.44 1.12 21.43
N GLN A 173 9.80 0.04 21.90
CA GLN A 173 9.21 -0.02 23.23
C GLN A 173 10.26 0.12 24.34
N VAL A 174 11.47 -0.46 24.18
CA VAL A 174 12.58 -0.27 25.12
C VAL A 174 13.01 1.20 25.12
N TYR A 175 13.18 1.80 23.94
CA TYR A 175 13.50 3.21 23.82
C TYR A 175 12.46 4.10 24.50
N ALA A 176 11.19 3.89 24.23
CA ALA A 176 10.10 4.70 24.78
C ALA A 176 10.00 4.61 26.32
N ARG A 177 10.31 3.45 26.91
CA ARG A 177 10.21 3.23 28.36
C ARG A 177 11.46 3.59 29.13
N GLN A 178 12.63 3.39 28.56
CA GLN A 178 13.92 3.42 29.28
C GLN A 178 14.95 4.35 28.65
N GLY A 179 14.66 4.94 27.51
CA GLY A 179 15.51 5.89 26.82
C GLY A 179 16.62 5.27 25.96
N LEU A 180 17.46 6.14 25.40
CA LEU A 180 18.44 5.79 24.38
C LEU A 180 19.52 4.81 24.86
N SER A 181 20.05 4.98 26.08
CA SER A 181 21.10 4.11 26.61
C SER A 181 20.62 2.68 26.75
N ALA A 182 19.44 2.48 27.38
CA ALA A 182 18.85 1.15 27.53
C ALA A 182 18.54 0.49 26.17
N PHE A 183 18.09 1.27 25.19
CA PHE A 183 17.91 0.79 23.83
C PHE A 183 19.23 0.30 23.20
N GLN A 184 20.31 1.07 23.33
CA GLN A 184 21.62 0.70 22.79
C GLN A 184 22.17 -0.57 23.45
N ASP A 185 22.07 -0.68 24.78
CA ASP A 185 22.50 -1.86 25.54
C ASP A 185 21.69 -3.10 25.18
N HIS A 186 20.36 -2.94 25.06
CA HIS A 186 19.46 -4.01 24.62
C HIS A 186 19.82 -4.54 23.25
N GLU A 187 20.03 -3.66 22.28
CA GLU A 187 20.35 -4.05 20.91
C GLU A 187 21.76 -4.63 20.79
N ALA A 188 22.75 -4.06 21.48
CA ALA A 188 24.13 -4.57 21.51
C ALA A 188 24.20 -5.98 22.13
N SER A 189 23.51 -6.21 23.25
CA SER A 189 23.48 -7.53 23.90
C SER A 189 22.79 -8.62 23.08
N ARG A 190 21.94 -8.23 22.14
CA ARG A 190 21.18 -9.12 21.26
C ARG A 190 21.60 -9.06 19.80
N ALA A 191 22.79 -8.52 19.50
CA ALA A 191 23.25 -8.31 18.13
C ALA A 191 23.22 -9.59 17.24
N THR A 192 23.38 -10.78 17.84
CA THR A 192 23.31 -12.07 17.14
C THR A 192 21.94 -12.74 17.15
N THR A 193 20.96 -12.16 17.86
CA THR A 193 19.58 -12.66 17.90
C THR A 193 18.73 -11.92 16.88
N PRO A 194 18.15 -12.56 15.86
CA PRO A 194 17.33 -11.88 14.88
C PRO A 194 16.19 -11.09 15.51
N LEU A 195 15.89 -9.94 14.95
CA LEU A 195 14.70 -9.17 15.31
C LEU A 195 13.43 -9.95 14.92
N PRO A 196 12.40 -10.00 15.78
CA PRO A 196 11.13 -10.55 15.39
C PRO A 196 10.55 -9.79 14.19
N PRO A 197 9.82 -10.49 13.29
CA PRO A 197 9.25 -9.85 12.11
C PRO A 197 8.17 -8.83 12.49
N GLY A 198 8.16 -7.73 11.74
CA GLY A 198 7.14 -6.70 11.84
C GLY A 198 5.85 -7.02 11.06
N PRO A 199 4.86 -6.13 11.12
CA PRO A 199 3.55 -6.33 10.52
C PRO A 199 3.59 -6.38 8.98
N PHE A 200 4.66 -5.90 8.34
CA PHE A 200 4.80 -5.91 6.88
C PHE A 200 5.40 -7.20 6.31
N LYS A 201 5.69 -8.20 7.15
CA LYS A 201 6.22 -9.50 6.71
C LYS A 201 5.43 -10.13 5.54
N PRO A 202 4.08 -10.18 5.54
CA PRO A 202 3.32 -10.75 4.43
C PRO A 202 3.55 -10.01 3.10
N LEU A 203 3.67 -8.67 3.15
CA LEU A 203 4.00 -7.86 1.98
C LEU A 203 5.41 -8.17 1.47
N LEU A 204 6.40 -8.26 2.36
CA LEU A 204 7.78 -8.58 1.99
C LEU A 204 7.89 -9.94 1.31
N GLU A 205 7.21 -10.96 1.84
CA GLU A 205 7.16 -12.28 1.24
C GLU A 205 6.51 -12.26 -0.16
N ALA A 206 5.44 -11.48 -0.33
CA ALA A 206 4.78 -11.33 -1.63
C ALA A 206 5.67 -10.57 -2.63
N LEU A 207 6.37 -9.53 -2.21
CA LEU A 207 7.34 -8.80 -3.03
C LEU A 207 8.55 -9.67 -3.41
N TYR A 208 9.05 -10.48 -2.48
CA TYR A 208 10.13 -11.43 -2.77
C TYR A 208 9.71 -12.42 -3.87
N ARG A 209 8.52 -13.03 -3.75
CA ARG A 209 7.99 -13.94 -4.77
C ARG A 209 7.79 -13.25 -6.11
N LEU A 210 7.23 -12.03 -6.09
CA LEU A 210 7.08 -11.22 -7.30
C LEU A 210 8.43 -10.93 -7.96
N ARG A 211 9.47 -10.62 -7.17
CA ARG A 211 10.82 -10.40 -7.67
C ARG A 211 11.40 -11.65 -8.34
N GLN A 212 11.15 -12.85 -7.78
CA GLN A 212 11.63 -14.12 -8.36
C GLN A 212 10.91 -14.47 -9.66
N ALA A 213 9.63 -14.10 -9.78
CA ALA A 213 8.80 -14.34 -10.96
C ALA A 213 8.76 -13.13 -11.93
N ALA A 214 9.56 -12.09 -11.69
CA ALA A 214 9.51 -10.86 -12.46
C ALA A 214 9.89 -11.10 -13.92
N PRO A 215 9.16 -10.51 -14.88
CA PRO A 215 9.55 -10.55 -16.28
C PRO A 215 10.88 -9.79 -16.47
N PRO A 216 11.70 -10.12 -17.50
CA PRO A 216 13.06 -9.60 -17.64
C PRO A 216 13.16 -8.06 -17.67
N HIS A 217 12.10 -7.39 -18.08
CA HIS A 217 12.06 -5.92 -18.20
C HIS A 217 11.64 -5.23 -16.89
N MET A 218 11.14 -5.95 -15.87
CA MET A 218 10.69 -5.34 -14.63
C MET A 218 11.60 -5.69 -13.44
N ARG A 219 11.79 -4.73 -12.55
CA ARG A 219 12.64 -4.89 -11.36
C ARG A 219 11.99 -4.33 -10.11
N ILE A 220 12.26 -4.97 -8.98
CA ILE A 220 11.92 -4.43 -7.65
C ILE A 220 13.23 -4.12 -6.93
N ARG A 221 13.36 -2.89 -6.45
CA ARG A 221 14.44 -2.46 -5.57
C ARG A 221 13.87 -2.07 -4.22
N THR A 222 14.41 -2.67 -3.19
CA THR A 222 14.06 -2.37 -1.80
C THR A 222 15.25 -1.75 -1.09
N ALA A 223 14.97 -0.85 -0.17
CA ALA A 223 15.95 -0.26 0.72
C ALA A 223 15.41 -0.23 2.16
N LEU A 224 16.30 -0.43 3.13
CA LEU A 224 16.01 -0.14 4.53
C LEU A 224 16.40 1.31 4.82
N VAL A 225 15.50 2.05 5.45
CA VAL A 225 15.77 3.36 6.04
C VAL A 225 15.52 3.22 7.53
N THR A 226 16.50 3.59 8.34
CA THR A 226 16.39 3.48 9.80
C THR A 226 17.17 4.58 10.49
N ALA A 227 16.67 5.04 11.62
CA ALA A 227 17.35 5.99 12.50
C ALA A 227 18.37 5.31 13.45
N ARG A 228 18.49 4.00 13.40
CA ARG A 228 19.43 3.25 14.26
C ARG A 228 20.87 3.62 13.92
N SER A 229 21.61 4.07 14.93
CA SER A 229 23.07 4.29 14.86
C SER A 229 23.85 3.08 15.40
N ALA A 230 25.17 3.11 15.27
CA ALA A 230 26.02 2.11 15.94
C ALA A 230 25.91 2.25 17.47
N PRO A 231 25.91 1.13 18.23
CA PRO A 231 26.01 -0.28 17.77
C PRO A 231 24.65 -0.91 17.42
N ALA A 232 23.52 -0.23 17.67
CA ALA A 232 22.16 -0.79 17.56
C ALA A 232 21.77 -1.24 16.13
N HIS A 233 22.41 -0.69 15.09
CA HIS A 233 22.15 -1.07 13.70
C HIS A 233 22.64 -2.49 13.35
N GLU A 234 23.61 -3.05 14.10
CA GLU A 234 24.19 -4.36 13.79
C GLU A 234 23.14 -5.47 13.81
N ARG A 235 22.26 -5.48 14.82
CA ARG A 235 21.18 -6.46 14.93
C ARG A 235 20.23 -6.40 13.73
N ALA A 236 19.86 -5.20 13.29
CA ALA A 236 19.00 -5.02 12.12
C ALA A 236 19.66 -5.54 10.83
N ILE A 237 20.96 -5.23 10.61
CA ILE A 237 21.70 -5.71 9.43
C ILE A 237 21.83 -7.23 9.43
N ARG A 238 22.07 -7.85 10.59
CA ARG A 238 22.17 -9.31 10.71
C ARG A 238 20.82 -10.03 10.55
N THR A 239 19.71 -9.31 10.75
CA THR A 239 18.36 -9.87 10.58
C THR A 239 17.93 -9.93 9.13
N LEU A 240 18.45 -9.04 8.27
CA LEU A 240 18.15 -8.98 6.82
C LEU A 240 18.91 -10.01 6.03
#